data_921ccf3f03df66a101bb2a81d78a676c
#
_entry.id   921ccf3f03df66a101bb2a81d78a676c
#
_cell.length_a   1.000
_cell.length_b   1.000
_cell.length_c   1.000
_cell.angle_alpha   90.00
_cell.angle_beta   90.00
_cell.angle_gamma   90.00
#
_symmetry.space_group_name_H-M   'P 1'
#
loop_
_entity.id
_entity.type
_entity.pdbx_description
1 polymer ?
#
loop_
_entity_poly.entity_id
_entity_poly.type
_entity_poly.pdbx_seq_one_letter_code
_entity_poly.pdbx_strand_id
1 'polypeptide(L)'
;MRNSENVLNILSDHSNVSGYKFERLYRVLFNEQMFYVAYQRIYAKQGNMTSGTDGKTVDQMSIQRIDNLIVSLRDESYKPYPARRVYIPKKNGKKRPLGIPSFEDKLVQEVVRMILEVIYEGYFEYSSHGFRPKRSCHTALTHIQRSFSGTKWFIEGDIKGFFDNINHEVLINILRERIADERFIRLIRKFLNAGYVEDWKFHKTYSGTPQGGLISPILANIYLDRFDKYMKEYAESFDKGRERQSSTEYKRLENKRSKLVMKAKSVEDESIRANLIDKIREVEREIVKTPYGLNMDETFKRLKYVRYADDFLIGVIGSK
;
A
#
# COMPACT_ATOMS: atom_id res chain seq x y z
N MET A 1 32.19 -11.04 -3.88
CA MET A 1 30.73 -11.15 -3.57
C MET A 1 29.91 -10.63 -4.75
N ARG A 2 28.64 -11.08 -4.91
CA ARG A 2 27.75 -10.52 -5.94
C ARG A 2 27.36 -9.10 -5.59
N ASN A 3 27.29 -8.22 -6.59
CA ASN A 3 26.78 -6.86 -6.41
C ASN A 3 25.35 -6.91 -5.81
N SER A 4 25.04 -6.01 -4.87
CA SER A 4 23.72 -5.91 -4.22
C SER A 4 22.58 -5.77 -5.21
N GLU A 5 22.76 -5.00 -6.28
CA GLU A 5 21.76 -4.82 -7.34
C GLU A 5 21.46 -6.14 -8.05
N ASN A 6 22.48 -6.91 -8.42
CA ASN A 6 22.31 -8.22 -9.03
C ASN A 6 21.57 -9.20 -8.11
N VAL A 7 21.84 -9.14 -6.80
CA VAL A 7 21.11 -9.98 -5.82
C VAL A 7 19.64 -9.61 -5.80
N LEU A 8 19.29 -8.32 -5.72
CA LEU A 8 17.93 -7.85 -5.70
C LEU A 8 17.19 -8.16 -7.02
N ASN A 9 17.86 -8.01 -8.18
CA ASN A 9 17.28 -8.34 -9.48
C ASN A 9 16.94 -9.84 -9.58
N ILE A 10 17.84 -10.73 -9.15
CA ILE A 10 17.58 -12.18 -9.12
C ILE A 10 16.37 -12.50 -8.22
N LEU A 11 16.25 -11.85 -7.06
CA LEU A 11 15.08 -12.03 -6.18
C LEU A 11 13.81 -11.52 -6.85
N SER A 12 13.88 -10.40 -7.58
CA SER A 12 12.77 -9.85 -8.36
C SER A 12 12.30 -10.81 -9.45
N ASP A 13 13.23 -11.38 -10.21
CA ASP A 13 12.92 -12.33 -11.28
C ASP A 13 12.20 -13.56 -10.72
N HIS A 14 12.72 -14.12 -9.63
CA HIS A 14 12.07 -15.25 -8.96
C HIS A 14 10.72 -14.89 -8.35
N SER A 15 10.51 -13.63 -7.91
CA SER A 15 9.23 -13.21 -7.34
C SER A 15 8.08 -13.26 -8.34
N ASN A 16 8.39 -13.14 -9.64
CA ASN A 16 7.42 -13.23 -10.73
C ASN A 16 7.05 -14.68 -11.11
N VAL A 17 7.77 -15.67 -10.57
CA VAL A 17 7.46 -17.09 -10.82
C VAL A 17 6.37 -17.55 -9.85
N SER A 18 5.26 -18.02 -10.40
CA SER A 18 4.14 -18.51 -9.59
C SER A 18 4.54 -19.71 -8.73
N GLY A 19 4.19 -19.70 -7.46
CA GLY A 19 4.50 -20.77 -6.52
C GLY A 19 5.96 -20.87 -6.07
N TYR A 20 6.83 -19.96 -6.53
CA TYR A 20 8.23 -19.97 -6.09
C TYR A 20 8.35 -19.66 -4.61
N LYS A 21 9.14 -20.47 -3.89
CA LYS A 21 9.49 -20.27 -2.47
C LYS A 21 10.96 -19.96 -2.31
N PHE A 22 11.25 -18.90 -1.58
CA PHE A 22 12.60 -18.43 -1.32
C PHE A 22 13.25 -19.20 -0.16
N GLU A 23 14.35 -19.94 -0.42
CA GLU A 23 14.97 -20.85 0.54
C GLU A 23 16.24 -20.30 1.20
N ARG A 24 16.92 -19.31 0.61
CA ARG A 24 18.25 -18.87 1.05
C ARG A 24 18.37 -17.37 1.26
N LEU A 25 17.32 -16.73 1.74
CA LEU A 25 17.26 -15.28 1.94
C LEU A 25 18.19 -14.80 3.05
N TYR A 26 18.36 -15.60 4.10
CA TYR A 26 19.21 -15.25 5.23
C TYR A 26 20.68 -15.04 4.82
N ARG A 27 21.15 -15.75 3.77
CA ARG A 27 22.50 -15.58 3.23
C ARG A 27 22.74 -14.21 2.60
N VAL A 28 21.69 -13.50 2.18
CA VAL A 28 21.79 -12.15 1.61
C VAL A 28 22.29 -11.16 2.69
N LEU A 29 22.00 -11.43 3.96
CA LEU A 29 22.48 -10.66 5.11
C LEU A 29 24.00 -10.81 5.39
N PHE A 30 24.71 -11.68 4.65
CA PHE A 30 26.16 -11.81 4.74
C PHE A 30 26.90 -10.97 3.69
N ASN A 31 26.16 -10.26 2.86
CA ASN A 31 26.71 -9.43 1.79
C ASN A 31 26.89 -7.98 2.28
N GLU A 32 28.13 -7.55 2.47
CA GLU A 32 28.51 -6.18 2.91
C GLU A 32 27.91 -5.11 2.01
N GLN A 33 27.83 -5.34 0.70
CA GLN A 33 27.25 -4.38 -0.25
C GLN A 33 25.78 -4.06 0.07
N MET A 34 25.03 -5.02 0.61
CA MET A 34 23.65 -4.77 1.05
C MET A 34 23.61 -3.78 2.21
N PHE A 35 24.56 -3.84 3.14
CA PHE A 35 24.67 -2.91 4.27
C PHE A 35 25.15 -1.53 3.85
N TYR A 36 26.05 -1.44 2.86
CA TYR A 36 26.46 -0.14 2.31
C TYR A 36 25.29 0.57 1.63
N VAL A 37 24.48 -0.16 0.84
CA VAL A 37 23.26 0.40 0.23
C VAL A 37 22.22 0.75 1.31
N ALA A 38 22.04 -0.09 2.32
CA ALA A 38 21.16 0.21 3.45
C ALA A 38 21.62 1.48 4.18
N TYR A 39 22.90 1.62 4.46
CA TYR A 39 23.47 2.82 5.08
C TYR A 39 23.22 4.08 4.23
N GLN A 40 23.49 4.03 2.92
CA GLN A 40 23.22 5.14 2.01
C GLN A 40 21.74 5.58 2.00
N ARG A 41 20.80 4.62 2.14
CA ARG A 41 19.36 4.90 2.16
C ARG A 41 18.88 5.55 3.44
N ILE A 42 19.58 5.34 4.55
CA ILE A 42 19.09 5.79 5.85
C ILE A 42 19.92 6.91 6.47
N TYR A 43 21.24 7.04 6.20
CA TYR A 43 22.14 7.92 6.96
C TYR A 43 21.71 9.40 6.96
N ALA A 44 21.22 9.91 5.84
CA ALA A 44 20.82 11.32 5.67
C ALA A 44 19.39 11.62 6.16
N LYS A 45 18.64 10.61 6.64
CA LYS A 45 17.27 10.83 7.09
C LYS A 45 17.25 11.49 8.47
N GLN A 46 16.30 12.41 8.67
CA GLN A 46 16.04 12.99 9.98
C GLN A 46 15.78 11.89 11.03
N GLY A 47 16.28 12.08 12.24
CA GLY A 47 16.11 11.16 13.36
C GLY A 47 17.19 10.08 13.47
N ASN A 48 18.18 9.99 12.57
CA ASN A 48 19.29 9.05 12.73
C ASN A 48 20.32 9.48 13.78
N MET A 49 20.31 10.77 14.14
CA MET A 49 21.03 11.29 15.31
C MET A 49 20.30 10.97 16.62
N THR A 50 19.10 10.40 16.57
CA THR A 50 18.38 10.00 17.78
C THR A 50 18.73 8.55 18.12
N SER A 51 19.42 8.37 19.25
CA SER A 51 19.88 7.05 19.72
C SER A 51 18.71 6.13 20.12
N GLY A 52 18.88 4.83 19.91
CA GLY A 52 18.05 3.79 20.49
C GLY A 52 18.34 3.62 22.00
N THR A 53 18.06 2.42 22.50
CA THR A 53 18.36 2.05 23.90
C THR A 53 19.85 1.80 24.15
N ASP A 54 20.62 1.54 23.10
CA ASP A 54 22.08 1.32 23.14
C ASP A 54 22.89 2.64 23.24
N GLY A 55 22.24 3.80 23.16
CA GLY A 55 22.88 5.12 23.20
C GLY A 55 23.66 5.50 21.92
N LYS A 56 23.73 4.62 20.93
CA LYS A 56 24.50 4.85 19.70
C LYS A 56 23.67 5.55 18.63
N THR A 57 24.34 6.34 17.79
CA THR A 57 23.75 7.06 16.65
C THR A 57 24.41 6.65 15.34
N VAL A 58 24.07 7.34 14.24
CA VAL A 58 24.76 7.21 12.95
C VAL A 58 26.22 7.63 13.02
N ASP A 59 26.56 8.58 13.91
CA ASP A 59 27.95 8.93 14.20
C ASP A 59 28.71 7.69 14.66
N GLN A 60 29.98 7.64 14.46
CA GLN A 60 30.82 6.48 14.78
C GLN A 60 30.53 5.24 13.92
N MET A 61 29.68 5.34 12.85
CA MET A 61 29.52 4.21 11.94
C MET A 61 30.83 3.96 11.20
N SER A 62 31.24 2.68 11.13
CA SER A 62 32.47 2.24 10.49
C SER A 62 32.26 0.91 9.76
N ILE A 63 33.17 0.60 8.84
CA ILE A 63 33.20 -0.71 8.15
C ILE A 63 33.31 -1.81 9.19
N GLN A 64 34.18 -1.66 10.21
CA GLN A 64 34.35 -2.65 11.27
C GLN A 64 33.04 -2.97 12.02
N ARG A 65 32.18 -1.96 12.24
CA ARG A 65 30.85 -2.20 12.87
C ARG A 65 29.94 -3.01 11.97
N ILE A 66 29.98 -2.78 10.64
CA ILE A 66 29.23 -3.57 9.68
C ILE A 66 29.74 -5.02 9.68
N ASP A 67 31.05 -5.22 9.66
CA ASP A 67 31.67 -6.55 9.68
C ASP A 67 31.27 -7.33 10.95
N ASN A 68 31.36 -6.69 12.11
CA ASN A 68 30.95 -7.29 13.38
C ASN A 68 29.46 -7.65 13.37
N LEU A 69 28.63 -6.80 12.79
CA LEU A 69 27.19 -7.07 12.63
C LEU A 69 26.94 -8.28 11.72
N ILE A 70 27.66 -8.38 10.59
CA ILE A 70 27.59 -9.52 9.67
C ILE A 70 28.07 -10.81 10.35
N VAL A 71 29.12 -10.75 11.16
CA VAL A 71 29.60 -11.91 11.93
C VAL A 71 28.50 -12.39 12.88
N SER A 72 27.88 -11.50 13.64
CA SER A 72 26.79 -11.85 14.58
C SER A 72 25.53 -12.35 13.87
N LEU A 73 25.26 -11.93 12.63
CA LEU A 73 24.19 -12.48 11.81
C LEU A 73 24.57 -13.89 11.29
N ARG A 74 25.83 -14.09 10.91
CA ARG A 74 26.31 -15.37 10.35
C ARG A 74 26.27 -16.51 11.37
N ASP A 75 26.64 -16.24 12.61
CA ASP A 75 26.60 -17.20 13.72
C ASP A 75 25.26 -17.22 14.49
N GLU A 76 24.26 -16.42 14.04
CA GLU A 76 22.92 -16.25 14.63
C GLU A 76 22.90 -15.69 16.07
N SER A 77 24.03 -15.17 16.57
CA SER A 77 24.12 -14.53 17.89
C SER A 77 23.44 -13.16 17.93
N TYR A 78 23.17 -12.55 16.77
CA TYR A 78 22.48 -11.27 16.66
C TYR A 78 21.12 -11.27 17.38
N LYS A 79 20.94 -10.30 18.26
CA LYS A 79 19.70 -10.01 18.98
C LYS A 79 19.36 -8.53 18.84
N PRO A 80 18.20 -8.17 18.27
CA PRO A 80 17.76 -6.78 18.22
C PRO A 80 17.63 -6.19 19.62
N TYR A 81 18.00 -4.93 19.77
CA TYR A 81 17.75 -4.18 21.00
C TYR A 81 16.26 -3.82 21.10
N PRO A 82 15.71 -3.73 22.32
CA PRO A 82 14.38 -3.17 22.52
C PRO A 82 14.32 -1.73 21.98
N ALA A 83 13.24 -1.36 21.29
CA ALA A 83 13.09 -0.01 20.80
C ALA A 83 12.91 0.99 21.95
N ARG A 84 13.53 2.17 21.89
CA ARG A 84 13.28 3.24 22.87
C ARG A 84 11.96 3.94 22.53
N ARG A 85 10.97 3.87 23.44
CA ARG A 85 9.67 4.48 23.24
C ARG A 85 9.71 5.98 23.55
N VAL A 86 9.15 6.76 22.63
CA VAL A 86 8.91 8.20 22.78
C VAL A 86 7.51 8.53 22.29
N TYR A 87 6.97 9.67 22.70
CA TYR A 87 5.63 10.10 22.32
C TYR A 87 5.67 11.35 21.46
N ILE A 88 4.96 11.32 20.33
CA ILE A 88 4.79 12.48 19.44
C ILE A 88 3.37 13.00 19.59
N PRO A 89 3.17 14.33 19.81
CA PRO A 89 1.83 14.91 19.90
C PRO A 89 1.10 14.83 18.56
N LYS A 90 -0.18 14.42 18.58
CA LYS A 90 -1.09 14.50 17.45
C LYS A 90 -1.83 15.83 17.45
N LYS A 91 -2.36 16.26 16.28
CA LYS A 91 -3.18 17.49 16.15
C LYS A 91 -4.40 17.53 17.06
N ASN A 92 -4.94 16.37 17.44
CA ASN A 92 -6.10 16.23 18.34
C ASN A 92 -5.72 16.14 19.83
N GLY A 93 -4.52 16.53 20.23
CA GLY A 93 -4.03 16.50 21.61
C GLY A 93 -3.64 15.11 22.14
N LYS A 94 -3.93 14.03 21.42
CA LYS A 94 -3.49 12.67 21.79
C LYS A 94 -2.00 12.50 21.46
N LYS A 95 -1.35 11.56 22.13
CA LYS A 95 0.05 11.20 21.88
C LYS A 95 0.11 9.95 21.00
N ARG A 96 1.06 9.91 20.04
CA ARG A 96 1.37 8.74 19.24
C ARG A 96 2.65 8.11 19.77
N PRO A 97 2.65 6.85 20.20
CA PRO A 97 3.88 6.15 20.57
C PRO A 97 4.75 5.90 19.33
N LEU A 98 6.04 6.15 19.46
CA LEU A 98 7.05 5.87 18.44
C LEU A 98 8.18 5.06 19.07
N GLY A 99 8.54 3.93 18.48
CA GLY A 99 9.70 3.14 18.87
C GLY A 99 10.92 3.54 18.05
N ILE A 100 12.02 3.87 18.70
CA ILE A 100 13.29 4.22 18.07
C ILE A 100 14.22 3.01 18.20
N PRO A 101 14.47 2.25 17.12
CA PRO A 101 15.45 1.16 17.12
C PRO A 101 16.88 1.68 17.25
N SER A 102 17.82 0.84 17.68
CA SER A 102 19.25 1.14 17.58
C SER A 102 19.66 1.37 16.12
N PHE A 103 20.78 2.07 15.89
CA PHE A 103 21.20 2.34 14.52
C PHE A 103 21.61 1.06 13.77
N GLU A 104 22.24 0.10 14.44
CA GLU A 104 22.58 -1.21 13.88
C GLU A 104 21.33 -2.01 13.54
N ASP A 105 20.33 -1.97 14.40
CA ASP A 105 19.03 -2.61 14.10
C ASP A 105 18.34 -1.95 12.89
N LYS A 106 18.42 -0.62 12.75
CA LYS A 106 17.92 0.06 11.55
C LYS A 106 18.61 -0.43 10.28
N LEU A 107 19.93 -0.68 10.32
CA LEU A 107 20.66 -1.22 9.16
C LEU A 107 20.17 -2.62 8.78
N VAL A 108 20.06 -3.54 9.76
CA VAL A 108 19.55 -4.90 9.49
C VAL A 108 18.12 -4.85 9.00
N GLN A 109 17.27 -4.04 9.63
CA GLN A 109 15.89 -3.85 9.21
C GLN A 109 15.80 -3.30 7.78
N GLU A 110 16.68 -2.38 7.37
CA GLU A 110 16.68 -1.85 6.01
C GLU A 110 17.07 -2.91 4.98
N VAL A 111 18.07 -3.76 5.29
CA VAL A 111 18.42 -4.89 4.41
C VAL A 111 17.25 -5.85 4.29
N VAL A 112 16.60 -6.23 5.40
CA VAL A 112 15.41 -7.08 5.40
C VAL A 112 14.28 -6.44 4.60
N ARG A 113 14.05 -5.12 4.76
CA ARG A 113 13.04 -4.36 4.01
C ARG A 113 13.31 -4.41 2.51
N MET A 114 14.56 -4.19 2.06
CA MET A 114 14.92 -4.29 0.65
C MET A 114 14.60 -5.66 0.06
N ILE A 115 14.90 -6.73 0.79
CA ILE A 115 14.61 -8.10 0.38
C ILE A 115 13.09 -8.32 0.26
N LEU A 116 12.34 -7.99 1.31
CA LEU A 116 10.89 -8.15 1.33
C LEU A 116 10.18 -7.30 0.27
N GLU A 117 10.65 -6.06 0.06
CA GLU A 117 10.10 -5.16 -0.95
C GLU A 117 10.18 -5.78 -2.35
N VAL A 118 11.33 -6.33 -2.72
CA VAL A 118 11.52 -6.96 -4.04
C VAL A 118 10.67 -8.23 -4.19
N ILE A 119 10.49 -8.99 -3.12
CA ILE A 119 9.69 -10.23 -3.13
C ILE A 119 8.19 -9.93 -3.24
N TYR A 120 7.69 -8.89 -2.58
CA TYR A 120 6.26 -8.67 -2.42
C TYR A 120 5.69 -7.54 -3.28
N GLU A 121 6.50 -6.59 -3.79
CA GLU A 121 5.98 -5.42 -4.51
C GLU A 121 5.17 -5.80 -5.75
N GLY A 122 5.61 -6.79 -6.53
CA GLY A 122 4.87 -7.30 -7.68
C GLY A 122 3.64 -8.13 -7.33
N TYR A 123 3.50 -8.51 -6.06
CA TYR A 123 2.42 -9.37 -5.57
C TYR A 123 1.24 -8.60 -4.97
N PHE A 124 1.49 -7.37 -4.52
CA PHE A 124 0.47 -6.51 -3.94
C PHE A 124 -0.56 -6.05 -4.95
N GLU A 125 -1.82 -5.99 -4.53
CA GLU A 125 -2.92 -5.50 -5.36
C GLU A 125 -2.71 -4.03 -5.78
N TYR A 126 -3.25 -3.68 -6.95
CA TYR A 126 -3.16 -2.31 -7.48
C TYR A 126 -3.84 -1.28 -6.58
N SER A 127 -4.86 -1.68 -5.85
CA SER A 127 -5.63 -0.84 -4.92
C SER A 127 -4.86 -0.41 -3.66
N SER A 128 -3.70 -1.01 -3.37
CA SER A 128 -2.86 -0.70 -2.21
C SER A 128 -1.81 0.36 -2.55
N HIS A 129 -1.76 1.48 -1.81
CA HIS A 129 -0.91 2.63 -2.12
C HIS A 129 0.07 3.05 -1.01
N GLY A 130 -0.21 2.79 0.27
CA GLY A 130 0.61 3.22 1.38
C GLY A 130 1.94 2.47 1.49
N PHE A 131 3.03 3.16 1.82
CA PHE A 131 4.35 2.59 2.11
C PHE A 131 4.97 1.73 0.98
N ARG A 132 4.59 1.96 -0.25
CA ARG A 132 5.09 1.24 -1.44
C ARG A 132 5.97 2.13 -2.31
N PRO A 133 6.99 1.57 -3.00
CA PRO A 133 7.80 2.32 -3.97
C PRO A 133 6.92 2.93 -5.06
N LYS A 134 7.26 4.17 -5.47
CA LYS A 134 6.55 4.89 -6.54
C LYS A 134 5.04 5.11 -6.29
N ARG A 135 4.55 4.87 -5.07
CA ARG A 135 3.18 5.12 -4.65
C ARG A 135 3.12 6.13 -3.50
N SER A 136 2.05 6.88 -3.44
CA SER A 136 1.86 7.96 -2.48
C SER A 136 0.38 8.22 -2.23
N CYS A 137 0.04 9.12 -1.34
CA CYS A 137 -1.32 9.61 -1.17
C CYS A 137 -1.89 10.16 -2.51
N HIS A 138 -1.07 10.86 -3.31
CA HIS A 138 -1.50 11.38 -4.60
C HIS A 138 -1.86 10.26 -5.59
N THR A 139 -1.15 9.13 -5.59
CA THR A 139 -1.51 8.00 -6.46
C THR A 139 -2.81 7.34 -6.02
N ALA A 140 -3.10 7.30 -4.71
CA ALA A 140 -4.38 6.83 -4.19
C ALA A 140 -5.52 7.76 -4.60
N LEU A 141 -5.35 9.08 -4.45
CA LEU A 141 -6.34 10.08 -4.88
C LEU A 141 -6.59 10.03 -6.40
N THR A 142 -5.53 9.88 -7.19
CA THR A 142 -5.66 9.71 -8.65
C THR A 142 -6.42 8.41 -8.99
N HIS A 143 -6.17 7.32 -8.24
CA HIS A 143 -6.93 6.08 -8.41
C HIS A 143 -8.42 6.31 -8.11
N ILE A 144 -8.76 6.98 -7.01
CA ILE A 144 -10.14 7.34 -6.66
C ILE A 144 -10.76 8.18 -7.78
N GLN A 145 -10.10 9.26 -8.19
CA GLN A 145 -10.61 10.17 -9.23
C GLN A 145 -10.94 9.43 -10.54
N ARG A 146 -10.09 8.48 -10.94
CA ARG A 146 -10.25 7.75 -12.22
C ARG A 146 -11.23 6.60 -12.14
N SER A 147 -11.28 5.86 -11.02
CA SER A 147 -12.02 4.59 -10.95
C SER A 147 -13.34 4.67 -10.18
N PHE A 148 -13.56 5.71 -9.34
CA PHE A 148 -14.76 5.85 -8.52
C PHE A 148 -15.87 6.69 -9.19
N SER A 149 -15.76 6.92 -10.51
CA SER A 149 -16.81 7.62 -11.26
C SER A 149 -18.15 6.89 -11.13
N GLY A 150 -19.21 7.65 -10.88
CA GLY A 150 -20.56 7.12 -10.70
C GLY A 150 -20.85 6.48 -9.34
N THR A 151 -19.88 6.47 -8.42
CA THR A 151 -20.07 6.00 -7.04
C THR A 151 -21.13 6.85 -6.33
N LYS A 152 -22.01 6.19 -5.60
CA LYS A 152 -23.07 6.83 -4.82
C LYS A 152 -22.84 6.79 -3.32
N TRP A 153 -22.28 5.67 -2.86
CA TRP A 153 -22.06 5.40 -1.47
C TRP A 153 -20.57 5.25 -1.23
N PHE A 154 -20.06 5.97 -0.25
CA PHE A 154 -18.70 5.85 0.22
C PHE A 154 -18.73 5.28 1.63
N ILE A 155 -17.91 4.23 1.84
CA ILE A 155 -17.67 3.63 3.15
C ILE A 155 -16.19 3.87 3.45
N GLU A 156 -15.93 4.74 4.41
CA GLU A 156 -14.60 5.05 4.93
C GLU A 156 -14.33 4.16 6.14
N GLY A 157 -13.16 3.55 6.18
CA GLY A 157 -12.72 2.71 7.28
C GLY A 157 -11.28 2.96 7.67
N ASP A 158 -11.01 2.83 8.97
CA ASP A 158 -9.69 2.88 9.62
C ASP A 158 -9.56 1.67 10.55
N ILE A 159 -8.43 0.97 10.47
CA ILE A 159 -8.18 -0.17 11.36
C ILE A 159 -7.55 0.33 12.65
N LYS A 160 -8.38 0.47 13.68
CA LYS A 160 -7.96 1.01 14.98
C LYS A 160 -6.78 0.26 15.56
N GLY A 161 -5.69 0.98 15.79
CA GLY A 161 -4.49 0.44 16.42
C GLY A 161 -3.84 -0.68 15.62
N PHE A 162 -3.93 -0.66 14.30
CA PHE A 162 -3.49 -1.73 13.43
C PHE A 162 -2.06 -2.20 13.74
N PHE A 163 -1.08 -1.27 13.79
CA PHE A 163 0.31 -1.60 14.05
C PHE A 163 0.56 -2.25 15.42
N ASP A 164 -0.27 -1.95 16.41
CA ASP A 164 -0.15 -2.49 17.76
C ASP A 164 -0.84 -3.87 17.91
N ASN A 165 -1.73 -4.21 16.96
CA ASN A 165 -2.58 -5.41 17.01
C ASN A 165 -2.25 -6.48 15.96
N ILE A 166 -1.21 -6.31 15.14
CA ILE A 166 -0.79 -7.33 14.18
C ILE A 166 -0.48 -8.62 14.93
N ASN A 167 -1.17 -9.71 14.61
CA ASN A 167 -0.88 -11.02 15.19
C ASN A 167 0.41 -11.59 14.57
N HIS A 168 1.41 -11.85 15.42
CA HIS A 168 2.74 -12.31 14.97
C HIS A 168 2.66 -13.68 14.27
N GLU A 169 1.87 -14.64 14.79
CA GLU A 169 1.78 -15.96 14.19
C GLU A 169 1.09 -15.91 12.82
N VAL A 170 0.03 -15.13 12.69
CA VAL A 170 -0.64 -14.94 11.39
C VAL A 170 0.33 -14.31 10.38
N LEU A 171 1.06 -13.25 10.77
CA LEU A 171 2.05 -12.62 9.91
C LEU A 171 3.14 -13.60 9.48
N ILE A 172 3.69 -14.38 10.42
CA ILE A 172 4.72 -15.37 10.14
C ILE A 172 4.20 -16.46 9.18
N ASN A 173 2.96 -16.91 9.34
CA ASN A 173 2.37 -17.89 8.43
C ASN A 173 2.17 -17.32 7.02
N ILE A 174 1.76 -16.05 6.89
CA ILE A 174 1.69 -15.38 5.60
C ILE A 174 3.08 -15.30 4.93
N LEU A 175 4.12 -14.97 5.69
CA LEU A 175 5.49 -14.93 5.18
C LEU A 175 5.96 -16.30 4.69
N ARG A 176 5.66 -17.39 5.43
CA ARG A 176 6.02 -18.77 5.07
C ARG A 176 5.39 -19.29 3.79
N GLU A 177 4.34 -18.66 3.30
CA GLU A 177 3.77 -19.05 2.01
C GLU A 177 4.75 -18.83 0.86
N ARG A 178 5.59 -17.78 0.95
CA ARG A 178 6.59 -17.45 -0.06
C ARG A 178 8.04 -17.65 0.41
N ILE A 179 8.28 -17.71 1.70
CA ILE A 179 9.63 -17.82 2.29
C ILE A 179 9.75 -19.14 3.04
N ALA A 180 10.59 -20.04 2.53
CA ALA A 180 10.91 -21.33 3.16
C ALA A 180 12.17 -21.25 4.04
N ASP A 181 12.87 -20.11 4.06
CA ASP A 181 14.07 -19.91 4.89
C ASP A 181 13.69 -19.60 6.34
N GLU A 182 13.69 -20.61 7.19
CA GLU A 182 13.36 -20.47 8.62
C GLU A 182 14.37 -19.62 9.40
N ARG A 183 15.62 -19.46 8.93
CA ARG A 183 16.58 -18.54 9.55
C ARG A 183 16.12 -17.09 9.34
N PHE A 184 15.66 -16.77 8.13
CA PHE A 184 15.12 -15.45 7.81
C PHE A 184 13.82 -15.17 8.59
N ILE A 185 12.94 -16.16 8.69
CA ILE A 185 11.69 -16.07 9.47
C ILE A 185 12.00 -15.86 10.97
N ARG A 186 12.98 -16.59 11.53
CA ARG A 186 13.42 -16.38 12.92
C ARG A 186 13.95 -14.98 13.19
N LEU A 187 14.68 -14.39 12.22
CA LEU A 187 15.15 -13.01 12.35
C LEU A 187 13.98 -12.01 12.40
N ILE A 188 12.98 -12.15 11.52
CA ILE A 188 11.78 -11.32 11.57
C ILE A 188 11.09 -11.48 12.93
N ARG A 189 10.94 -12.71 13.43
CA ARG A 189 10.36 -12.99 14.75
C ARG A 189 11.16 -12.34 15.89
N LYS A 190 12.51 -12.32 15.80
CA LYS A 190 13.37 -11.59 16.76
C LYS A 190 13.01 -10.11 16.79
N PHE A 191 12.80 -9.45 15.64
CA PHE A 191 12.38 -8.03 15.57
C PHE A 191 10.98 -7.81 16.17
N LEU A 192 10.02 -8.67 15.86
CA LEU A 192 8.66 -8.58 16.39
C LEU A 192 8.63 -8.71 17.92
N ASN A 193 9.51 -9.56 18.48
CA ASN A 193 9.58 -9.86 19.91
C ASN A 193 10.61 -9.01 20.67
N ALA A 194 11.32 -8.09 20.01
CA ALA A 194 12.39 -7.30 20.64
C ALA A 194 11.92 -6.44 21.82
N GLY A 195 10.64 -6.10 21.87
CA GLY A 195 10.07 -5.26 22.91
C GLY A 195 10.42 -3.79 22.79
N TYR A 196 10.12 -3.05 23.84
CA TYR A 196 10.48 -1.64 23.94
C TYR A 196 10.81 -1.24 25.37
N VAL A 197 11.56 -0.15 25.51
CA VAL A 197 11.86 0.47 26.81
C VAL A 197 11.12 1.80 26.88
N GLU A 198 10.36 1.97 27.95
CA GLU A 198 9.62 3.19 28.30
C GLU A 198 9.87 3.50 29.77
N ASP A 199 10.26 4.73 30.08
CA ASP A 199 10.57 5.18 31.44
C ASP A 199 11.51 4.20 32.18
N TRP A 200 12.58 3.77 31.49
CA TRP A 200 13.59 2.80 31.97
C TRP A 200 13.05 1.40 32.30
N LYS A 201 11.80 1.10 31.92
CA LYS A 201 11.20 -0.23 32.10
C LYS A 201 11.09 -0.95 30.74
N PHE A 202 11.50 -2.21 30.74
CA PHE A 202 11.34 -3.08 29.58
C PHE A 202 9.89 -3.60 29.49
N HIS A 203 9.34 -3.55 28.29
CA HIS A 203 8.04 -4.10 27.95
C HIS A 203 8.18 -5.10 26.80
N LYS A 204 7.68 -6.28 27.02
CA LYS A 204 7.65 -7.32 26.00
C LYS A 204 6.50 -7.08 25.03
N THR A 205 6.72 -7.31 23.73
CA THR A 205 5.68 -7.27 22.71
C THR A 205 5.17 -8.67 22.40
N TYR A 206 3.86 -8.85 22.50
CA TYR A 206 3.16 -10.09 22.17
C TYR A 206 2.39 -9.98 20.85
N SER A 207 2.13 -8.79 20.42
CA SER A 207 1.46 -8.42 19.16
C SER A 207 2.02 -7.12 18.64
N GLY A 208 1.73 -6.82 17.38
CA GLY A 208 2.09 -5.57 16.75
C GLY A 208 3.53 -5.51 16.23
N THR A 209 3.78 -4.44 15.50
CA THR A 209 5.12 -4.06 15.05
C THR A 209 5.46 -2.70 15.64
N PRO A 210 6.71 -2.47 16.12
CA PRO A 210 7.07 -1.18 16.71
C PRO A 210 6.81 -0.05 15.69
N GLN A 211 5.94 0.90 16.05
CA GLN A 211 5.76 2.10 15.23
C GLN A 211 7.09 2.87 15.19
N GLY A 212 7.72 2.96 14.01
CA GLY A 212 9.05 3.55 13.82
C GLY A 212 10.14 2.55 13.40
N GLY A 213 9.87 1.25 13.45
CA GLY A 213 10.73 0.24 12.82
C GLY A 213 10.70 0.36 11.28
N LEU A 214 11.84 0.20 10.63
CA LEU A 214 11.95 0.33 9.17
C LEU A 214 11.24 -0.81 8.41
N ILE A 215 11.12 -2.00 9.02
CA ILE A 215 10.40 -3.13 8.42
C ILE A 215 8.89 -3.10 8.70
N SER A 216 8.43 -2.34 9.68
CA SER A 216 7.02 -2.33 10.08
C SER A 216 6.06 -1.99 8.94
N PRO A 217 6.34 -1.00 8.07
CA PRO A 217 5.47 -0.67 6.95
C PRO A 217 5.32 -1.80 5.92
N ILE A 218 6.39 -2.48 5.57
CA ILE A 218 6.32 -3.59 4.60
C ILE A 218 5.63 -4.82 5.20
N LEU A 219 5.87 -5.12 6.47
CA LEU A 219 5.17 -6.20 7.19
C LEU A 219 3.67 -5.91 7.30
N ALA A 220 3.30 -4.65 7.54
CA ALA A 220 1.92 -4.19 7.54
C ALA A 220 1.25 -4.42 6.17
N ASN A 221 1.91 -4.06 5.08
CA ASN A 221 1.38 -4.29 3.74
C ASN A 221 1.25 -5.79 3.41
N ILE A 222 2.22 -6.63 3.81
CA ILE A 222 2.14 -8.08 3.63
C ILE A 222 0.94 -8.66 4.39
N TYR A 223 0.68 -8.18 5.60
CA TYR A 223 -0.48 -8.60 6.39
C TYR A 223 -1.80 -8.17 5.76
N LEU A 224 -1.90 -6.90 5.35
CA LEU A 224 -3.11 -6.31 4.76
C LEU A 224 -3.38 -6.74 3.31
N ASP A 225 -2.39 -7.31 2.62
CA ASP A 225 -2.60 -7.88 1.29
C ASP A 225 -3.70 -8.97 1.28
N ARG A 226 -3.91 -9.64 2.42
CA ARG A 226 -5.04 -10.57 2.60
C ARG A 226 -6.38 -9.87 2.51
N PHE A 227 -6.48 -8.71 3.12
CA PHE A 227 -7.68 -7.88 3.04
C PHE A 227 -7.87 -7.31 1.63
N ASP A 228 -6.81 -6.87 0.98
CA ASP A 228 -6.87 -6.37 -0.40
C ASP A 228 -7.38 -7.45 -1.36
N LYS A 229 -6.88 -8.68 -1.25
CA LYS A 229 -7.33 -9.81 -2.06
C LYS A 229 -8.76 -10.22 -1.77
N TYR A 230 -9.13 -10.28 -0.50
CA TYR A 230 -10.53 -10.50 -0.11
C TYR A 230 -11.46 -9.44 -0.72
N MET A 231 -11.09 -8.16 -0.65
CA MET A 231 -11.89 -7.08 -1.22
C MET A 231 -12.00 -7.17 -2.75
N LYS A 232 -10.97 -7.65 -3.42
CA LYS A 232 -10.99 -7.91 -4.86
C LYS A 232 -11.98 -9.04 -5.21
N GLU A 233 -11.85 -10.19 -4.55
CA GLU A 233 -12.76 -11.33 -4.74
C GLU A 233 -14.21 -10.96 -4.41
N TYR A 234 -14.39 -10.20 -3.32
CA TYR A 234 -15.69 -9.70 -2.93
C TYR A 234 -16.28 -8.74 -3.99
N ALA A 235 -15.46 -7.84 -4.55
CA ALA A 235 -15.89 -6.95 -5.62
C ALA A 235 -16.32 -7.74 -6.87
N GLU A 236 -15.56 -8.76 -7.26
CA GLU A 236 -15.89 -9.63 -8.40
C GLU A 236 -17.25 -10.35 -8.20
N SER A 237 -17.54 -10.80 -6.98
CA SER A 237 -18.82 -11.44 -6.64
C SER A 237 -19.98 -10.44 -6.53
N PHE A 238 -19.70 -9.21 -6.11
CA PHE A 238 -20.69 -8.15 -5.94
C PHE A 238 -21.09 -7.50 -7.26
N ASP A 239 -20.17 -7.40 -8.21
CA ASP A 239 -20.35 -6.71 -9.47
C ASP A 239 -21.41 -7.40 -10.34
N LYS A 240 -22.37 -6.62 -10.86
CA LYS A 240 -23.48 -7.11 -11.65
C LYS A 240 -23.74 -6.23 -12.87
N GLY A 241 -24.15 -6.86 -13.97
CA GLY A 241 -24.50 -6.17 -15.21
C GLY A 241 -23.26 -5.67 -15.99
N ARG A 242 -23.43 -5.48 -17.29
CA ARG A 242 -22.36 -4.99 -18.17
C ARG A 242 -22.32 -3.47 -18.20
N GLU A 243 -23.47 -2.85 -18.37
CA GLU A 243 -23.64 -1.42 -18.53
C GLU A 243 -24.80 -0.91 -17.66
N ARG A 244 -24.68 0.32 -17.20
CA ARG A 244 -25.72 1.00 -16.44
C ARG A 244 -26.82 1.44 -17.39
N GLN A 245 -28.08 1.21 -17.03
CA GLN A 245 -29.22 1.68 -17.82
C GLN A 245 -29.21 3.21 -17.88
N SER A 246 -29.44 3.75 -19.07
CA SER A 246 -29.56 5.19 -19.26
C SER A 246 -30.87 5.71 -18.65
N SER A 247 -30.80 6.89 -18.04
CA SER A 247 -31.97 7.54 -17.45
C SER A 247 -33.02 7.85 -18.52
N THR A 248 -34.30 7.82 -18.12
CA THR A 248 -35.41 8.14 -19.02
C THR A 248 -35.28 9.53 -19.63
N GLU A 249 -34.79 10.49 -18.84
CA GLU A 249 -34.57 11.84 -19.28
C GLU A 249 -33.43 11.97 -20.30
N TYR A 250 -32.31 11.29 -20.06
CA TYR A 250 -31.20 11.24 -21.00
C TYR A 250 -31.65 10.62 -22.34
N LYS A 251 -32.36 9.48 -22.31
CA LYS A 251 -32.93 8.86 -23.54
C LYS A 251 -33.87 9.79 -24.28
N ARG A 252 -34.71 10.53 -23.56
CA ARG A 252 -35.61 11.52 -24.16
C ARG A 252 -34.85 12.62 -24.91
N LEU A 253 -33.80 13.17 -24.28
CA LEU A 253 -32.96 14.20 -24.89
C LEU A 253 -32.18 13.66 -26.10
N GLU A 254 -31.63 12.46 -25.99
CA GLU A 254 -30.91 11.82 -27.09
C GLU A 254 -31.84 11.51 -28.30
N ASN A 255 -33.04 11.05 -28.04
CA ASN A 255 -34.05 10.88 -29.09
C ASN A 255 -34.48 12.22 -29.70
N LYS A 256 -34.62 13.31 -28.91
CA LYS A 256 -34.91 14.64 -29.39
C LYS A 256 -33.77 15.15 -30.31
N ARG A 257 -32.52 14.98 -29.86
CA ARG A 257 -31.32 15.31 -30.64
C ARG A 257 -31.31 14.54 -31.98
N SER A 258 -31.49 13.24 -31.94
CA SER A 258 -31.48 12.38 -33.13
C SER A 258 -32.54 12.82 -34.18
N LYS A 259 -33.75 13.11 -33.70
CA LYS A 259 -34.85 13.62 -34.59
C LYS A 259 -34.50 14.99 -35.22
N LEU A 260 -33.88 15.92 -34.44
CA LEU A 260 -33.47 17.20 -34.95
C LEU A 260 -32.33 17.06 -35.97
N VAL A 261 -31.37 16.17 -35.73
CA VAL A 261 -30.25 15.90 -36.69
C VAL A 261 -30.80 15.30 -37.98
N MET A 262 -31.72 14.34 -37.90
CA MET A 262 -32.36 13.80 -39.12
C MET A 262 -33.11 14.89 -39.92
N LYS A 263 -33.85 15.75 -39.21
CA LYS A 263 -34.59 16.84 -39.84
C LYS A 263 -33.63 17.90 -40.48
N ALA A 264 -32.51 18.20 -39.82
CA ALA A 264 -31.51 19.13 -40.38
C ALA A 264 -30.81 18.56 -41.62
N LYS A 265 -30.71 17.23 -41.75
CA LYS A 265 -30.14 16.59 -42.94
C LYS A 265 -31.09 16.58 -44.15
N SER A 266 -32.43 16.60 -43.91
CA SER A 266 -33.43 16.54 -44.95
C SER A 266 -33.93 17.92 -45.46
N VAL A 267 -33.48 19.02 -44.85
CA VAL A 267 -33.89 20.39 -45.21
C VAL A 267 -32.85 21.02 -46.13
N GLU A 268 -33.28 21.52 -47.29
CA GLU A 268 -32.43 22.22 -48.26
C GLU A 268 -32.27 23.70 -47.95
N ASP A 269 -33.25 24.32 -47.27
CA ASP A 269 -33.24 25.71 -46.87
C ASP A 269 -32.19 25.98 -45.77
N GLU A 270 -31.23 26.82 -46.10
CA GLU A 270 -30.06 27.12 -45.29
C GLU A 270 -30.43 27.87 -43.98
N SER A 271 -31.47 28.70 -44.00
CA SER A 271 -31.98 29.45 -42.86
C SER A 271 -32.68 28.50 -41.85
N ILE A 272 -33.50 27.61 -42.35
CA ILE A 272 -34.18 26.60 -41.52
C ILE A 272 -33.14 25.62 -40.95
N ARG A 273 -32.14 25.26 -41.73
CA ARG A 273 -31.05 24.39 -41.31
C ARG A 273 -30.22 25.00 -40.17
N ALA A 274 -29.89 26.31 -40.25
CA ALA A 274 -29.18 27.02 -39.21
C ALA A 274 -29.96 27.03 -37.89
N ASN A 275 -31.26 27.30 -37.90
CA ASN A 275 -32.13 27.27 -36.73
C ASN A 275 -32.16 25.86 -36.08
N LEU A 276 -32.19 24.80 -36.90
CA LEU A 276 -32.16 23.45 -36.41
C LEU A 276 -30.82 23.09 -35.75
N ILE A 277 -29.71 23.61 -36.28
CA ILE A 277 -28.38 23.42 -35.67
C ILE A 277 -28.29 24.11 -34.30
N ASP A 278 -28.87 25.30 -34.15
CA ASP A 278 -28.89 25.96 -32.84
C ASP A 278 -29.73 25.20 -31.80
N LYS A 279 -30.87 24.65 -32.22
CA LYS A 279 -31.68 23.75 -31.35
C LYS A 279 -30.94 22.47 -31.00
N ILE A 280 -30.16 21.90 -31.90
CA ILE A 280 -29.30 20.74 -31.61
C ILE A 280 -28.28 21.12 -30.53
N ARG A 281 -27.60 22.25 -30.64
CA ARG A 281 -26.63 22.74 -29.66
C ARG A 281 -27.27 22.97 -28.27
N GLU A 282 -28.50 23.47 -28.21
CA GLU A 282 -29.25 23.60 -26.93
C GLU A 282 -29.48 22.25 -26.30
N VAL A 283 -29.99 21.26 -27.04
CA VAL A 283 -30.22 19.91 -26.54
C VAL A 283 -28.91 19.24 -26.13
N GLU A 284 -27.81 19.45 -26.84
CA GLU A 284 -26.50 18.92 -26.44
C GLU A 284 -26.01 19.53 -25.13
N ARG A 285 -26.27 20.83 -24.88
CA ARG A 285 -25.97 21.44 -23.56
C ARG A 285 -26.80 20.84 -22.44
N GLU A 286 -28.08 20.50 -22.69
CA GLU A 286 -28.95 19.81 -21.73
C GLU A 286 -28.46 18.37 -21.48
N ILE A 287 -28.05 17.64 -22.51
CA ILE A 287 -27.50 16.28 -22.42
C ILE A 287 -26.26 16.25 -21.53
N VAL A 288 -25.33 17.21 -21.71
CA VAL A 288 -24.11 17.29 -20.88
C VAL A 288 -24.42 17.49 -19.39
N LYS A 289 -25.52 18.20 -19.08
CA LYS A 289 -25.96 18.45 -17.70
C LYS A 289 -26.78 17.29 -17.10
N THR A 290 -27.33 16.43 -17.93
CA THR A 290 -28.22 15.35 -17.51
C THR A 290 -27.42 14.09 -17.18
N PRO A 291 -27.57 13.50 -15.98
CA PRO A 291 -26.90 12.25 -15.64
C PRO A 291 -27.30 11.12 -16.59
N TYR A 292 -26.29 10.46 -17.19
CA TYR A 292 -26.52 9.35 -18.14
C TYR A 292 -27.25 8.18 -17.46
N GLY A 293 -26.75 7.72 -16.31
CA GLY A 293 -27.21 6.48 -15.70
C GLY A 293 -28.40 6.65 -14.75
N LEU A 294 -29.26 5.66 -14.71
CA LEU A 294 -30.31 5.55 -13.70
C LEU A 294 -29.73 5.58 -12.31
N ASN A 295 -30.35 6.38 -11.44
CA ASN A 295 -29.85 6.58 -10.07
C ASN A 295 -29.90 5.32 -9.22
N MET A 296 -30.93 4.47 -9.39
CA MET A 296 -31.18 3.26 -8.61
C MET A 296 -31.34 2.06 -9.57
N ASP A 297 -30.28 1.79 -10.35
CA ASP A 297 -30.28 0.67 -11.29
C ASP A 297 -30.00 -0.63 -10.54
N GLU A 298 -31.00 -1.47 -10.35
CA GLU A 298 -30.88 -2.78 -9.70
C GLU A 298 -30.15 -3.82 -10.56
N THR A 299 -30.03 -3.54 -11.86
CA THR A 299 -29.36 -4.43 -12.81
C THR A 299 -27.87 -4.19 -12.90
N PHE A 300 -27.36 -3.08 -12.32
CA PHE A 300 -25.97 -2.69 -12.37
C PHE A 300 -25.42 -2.35 -11.00
N LYS A 301 -24.42 -3.12 -10.54
CA LYS A 301 -23.70 -2.89 -9.29
C LYS A 301 -22.21 -2.95 -9.52
N ARG A 302 -21.47 -2.09 -8.84
CA ARG A 302 -19.99 -2.11 -8.80
C ARG A 302 -19.50 -1.77 -7.42
N LEU A 303 -18.45 -2.46 -6.98
CA LEU A 303 -17.68 -2.14 -5.80
C LEU A 303 -16.28 -1.68 -6.21
N LYS A 304 -15.87 -0.56 -5.68
CA LYS A 304 -14.55 0.02 -5.86
C LYS A 304 -13.84 0.06 -4.52
N TYR A 305 -12.55 -0.22 -4.52
CA TYR A 305 -11.76 -0.30 -3.31
C TYR A 305 -10.40 0.35 -3.51
N VAL A 306 -9.95 1.10 -2.51
CA VAL A 306 -8.59 1.65 -2.43
C VAL A 306 -8.15 1.68 -0.98
N ARG A 307 -6.87 1.38 -0.73
CA ARG A 307 -6.26 1.41 0.60
C ARG A 307 -4.99 2.25 0.61
N TYR A 308 -4.82 3.01 1.67
CA TYR A 308 -3.60 3.72 2.00
C TYR A 308 -3.18 3.41 3.43
N ALA A 309 -2.18 2.52 3.60
CA ALA A 309 -1.79 1.96 4.89
C ALA A 309 -2.97 1.22 5.57
N ASP A 310 -3.39 1.66 6.75
CA ASP A 310 -4.52 1.18 7.53
C ASP A 310 -5.87 1.86 7.18
N ASP A 311 -5.83 2.99 6.45
CA ASP A 311 -7.03 3.67 5.93
C ASP A 311 -7.50 3.02 4.63
N PHE A 312 -8.82 2.83 4.46
CA PHE A 312 -9.40 2.35 3.22
C PHE A 312 -10.71 3.04 2.86
N LEU A 313 -10.99 3.07 1.56
CA LEU A 313 -12.22 3.62 1.02
C LEU A 313 -12.87 2.61 0.09
N ILE A 314 -14.16 2.34 0.33
CA ILE A 314 -15.00 1.53 -0.54
C ILE A 314 -16.03 2.42 -1.20
N GLY A 315 -16.14 2.35 -2.53
CA GLY A 315 -17.15 3.03 -3.30
C GLY A 315 -18.16 2.05 -3.87
N VAL A 316 -19.46 2.31 -3.68
CA VAL A 316 -20.51 1.44 -4.17
C VAL A 316 -21.36 2.15 -5.21
N ILE A 317 -21.56 1.51 -6.36
CA ILE A 317 -22.49 1.89 -7.42
C ILE A 317 -23.64 0.90 -7.38
N GLY A 318 -24.88 1.39 -7.27
CA GLY A 318 -26.09 0.58 -7.20
C GLY A 318 -27.05 1.05 -6.12
N SER A 319 -28.15 0.31 -5.94
CA SER A 319 -29.06 0.47 -4.82
C SER A 319 -28.41 0.07 -3.49
N LYS A 320 -28.90 0.60 -2.39
CA LYS A 320 -28.50 0.19 -1.04
C LYS A 320 -28.73 -1.28 -0.82
#